data_b34c876ba3acbe013e2e087e6495967f
#
_entry.id   b34c876ba3acbe013e2e087e6495967f
#
_cell.length_a   1.000
_cell.length_b   1.000
_cell.length_c   1.000
_cell.angle_alpha   90.00
_cell.angle_beta   90.00
_cell.angle_gamma   90.00
#
_symmetry.space_group_name_H-M   'P 1'
#
loop_
_entity.id
_entity.type
_entity.pdbx_description
1 polymer ?
#
loop_
_entity_poly.entity_id
_entity_poly.type
_entity_poly.pdbx_seq_one_letter_code
_entity_poly.pdbx_strand_id
1 'polypeptide(L)'
;MHYPLNQVSCHLGFCGIIVVMHELAVTQSILDIALRHAEQAGAQRILAVNLVIGDLTGFVDDSIQFYFAFLSEDTVAQDARLNFQRVAPRARCQECGIDYAPPNSRLWTCPECGALGGEIIAGREFSVASIEIE
;
A
#
# COMPACT_ATOMS: atom_id res chain seq x y z
N MET A 1 -16.40 -0.78 -14.24
CA MET A 1 -16.19 -2.22 -14.02
C MET A 1 -15.02 -2.42 -13.09
N HIS A 2 -15.21 -3.27 -12.11
CA HIS A 2 -14.20 -3.52 -11.09
C HIS A 2 -13.43 -4.79 -11.41
N TYR A 3 -12.11 -4.71 -11.37
CA TYR A 3 -11.24 -5.83 -11.68
C TYR A 3 -10.36 -6.11 -10.46
N PRO A 4 -10.70 -7.12 -9.65
CA PRO A 4 -9.91 -7.43 -8.46
C PRO A 4 -8.57 -8.06 -8.84
N LEU A 5 -7.55 -7.72 -8.09
CA LEU A 5 -6.21 -8.26 -8.30
C LEU A 5 -5.79 -9.07 -7.10
N ASN A 6 -5.04 -10.12 -7.35
CA ASN A 6 -4.35 -10.79 -6.26
C ASN A 6 -3.33 -9.83 -5.70
N GLN A 7 -3.15 -9.90 -4.41
CA GLN A 7 -2.21 -9.01 -3.77
C GLN A 7 -0.83 -9.15 -4.37
N VAL A 8 -0.28 -8.02 -4.76
CA VAL A 8 1.07 -7.92 -5.28
C VAL A 8 1.83 -7.02 -4.34
N SER A 9 1.82 -7.35 -3.07
CA SER A 9 2.46 -6.49 -2.10
C SER A 9 3.97 -6.78 -2.09
N CYS A 10 4.56 -6.68 -0.99
CA CYS A 10 6.00 -6.69 -0.82
C CYS A 10 6.73 -7.97 -1.18
N HIS A 11 6.07 -8.90 -1.84
CA HIS A 11 6.72 -10.17 -2.19
C HIS A 11 7.88 -10.00 -3.19
N LEU A 12 8.03 -8.83 -3.77
CA LEU A 12 9.17 -8.56 -4.64
C LEU A 12 10.48 -8.46 -3.87
N GLY A 13 10.42 -8.49 -2.57
CA GLY A 13 11.60 -8.63 -1.75
C GLY A 13 12.33 -7.35 -1.38
N PHE A 14 11.86 -6.21 -1.83
CA PHE A 14 12.54 -4.96 -1.47
C PHE A 14 11.62 -3.91 -0.89
N CYS A 15 10.55 -4.33 -0.27
CA CYS A 15 9.66 -3.39 0.40
C CYS A 15 10.36 -2.52 1.43
N GLY A 16 11.23 -3.11 2.22
CA GLY A 16 11.93 -2.36 3.24
C GLY A 16 12.89 -1.33 2.66
N ILE A 17 13.42 -1.61 1.49
CA ILE A 17 14.34 -0.69 0.82
C ILE A 17 13.58 0.44 0.18
N ILE A 18 12.48 0.11 -0.49
CA ILE A 18 11.66 1.09 -1.20
C ILE A 18 11.13 2.15 -0.24
N VAL A 19 10.72 1.74 0.95
CA VAL A 19 10.19 2.67 1.94
C VAL A 19 11.13 3.83 2.20
N VAL A 20 12.44 3.56 2.22
CA VAL A 20 13.42 4.59 2.49
C VAL A 20 13.66 5.46 1.27
N MET A 21 13.44 4.92 0.08
CA MET A 21 13.91 5.57 -1.10
C MET A 21 12.92 6.51 -1.73
N HIS A 22 11.81 6.06 -2.19
CA HIS A 22 11.09 6.91 -3.12
C HIS A 22 9.66 6.51 -3.37
N GLU A 23 8.79 7.45 -3.15
CA GLU A 23 7.42 7.34 -3.60
C GLU A 23 7.33 7.31 -5.13
N LEU A 24 8.31 7.88 -5.82
CA LEU A 24 8.33 7.81 -7.28
C LEU A 24 8.47 6.37 -7.77
N ALA A 25 9.43 5.62 -7.24
CA ALA A 25 9.65 4.24 -7.65
C ALA A 25 8.44 3.36 -7.29
N VAL A 26 7.86 3.59 -6.12
CA VAL A 26 6.66 2.88 -5.70
C VAL A 26 5.50 3.20 -6.63
N THR A 27 5.34 4.46 -7.00
CA THR A 27 4.26 4.88 -7.89
C THR A 27 4.44 4.27 -9.28
N GLN A 28 5.67 4.17 -9.75
CA GLN A 28 5.95 3.51 -11.02
C GLN A 28 5.53 2.04 -10.97
N SER A 29 5.78 1.37 -9.84
CA SER A 29 5.36 -0.01 -9.66
C SER A 29 3.83 -0.15 -9.65
N ILE A 30 3.14 0.77 -9.00
CA ILE A 30 1.67 0.79 -9.00
C ILE A 30 1.17 0.90 -10.44
N LEU A 31 1.72 1.82 -11.20
CA LEU A 31 1.30 2.04 -12.58
C LEU A 31 1.55 0.79 -13.42
N ASP A 32 2.74 0.20 -13.30
CA ASP A 32 3.09 -0.99 -14.08
C ASP A 32 2.15 -2.15 -13.78
N ILE A 33 1.81 -2.36 -12.52
CA ILE A 33 0.86 -3.40 -12.11
C ILE A 33 -0.51 -3.13 -12.72
N ALA A 34 -0.99 -1.88 -12.60
CA ALA A 34 -2.31 -1.51 -13.09
C ALA A 34 -2.39 -1.66 -14.61
N LEU A 35 -1.36 -1.21 -15.32
CA LEU A 35 -1.34 -1.30 -16.79
C LEU A 35 -1.31 -2.74 -17.26
N ARG A 36 -0.52 -3.59 -16.60
CA ARG A 36 -0.43 -5.01 -16.97
C ARG A 36 -1.77 -5.71 -16.81
N HIS A 37 -2.44 -5.47 -15.69
CA HIS A 37 -3.74 -6.12 -15.46
C HIS A 37 -4.83 -5.54 -16.35
N ALA A 38 -4.79 -4.26 -16.65
CA ALA A 38 -5.73 -3.65 -17.59
C ALA A 38 -5.57 -4.26 -18.99
N GLU A 39 -4.32 -4.47 -19.42
CA GLU A 39 -4.06 -5.09 -20.71
C GLU A 39 -4.58 -6.53 -20.74
N GLN A 40 -4.35 -7.30 -19.69
CA GLN A 40 -4.85 -8.67 -19.61
C GLN A 40 -6.36 -8.73 -19.62
N ALA A 41 -7.03 -7.71 -19.08
CA ALA A 41 -8.49 -7.65 -19.04
C ALA A 41 -9.08 -7.03 -20.31
N GLY A 42 -8.25 -6.58 -21.25
CA GLY A 42 -8.72 -5.92 -22.47
C GLY A 42 -9.34 -4.56 -22.21
N ALA A 43 -8.94 -3.88 -21.14
CA ALA A 43 -9.50 -2.60 -20.79
C ALA A 43 -9.05 -1.50 -21.74
N GLN A 44 -9.96 -0.59 -22.05
CA GLN A 44 -9.62 0.58 -22.84
C GLN A 44 -9.14 1.73 -21.97
N ARG A 45 -9.57 1.75 -20.71
CA ARG A 45 -9.21 2.82 -19.78
C ARG A 45 -9.32 2.32 -18.34
N ILE A 46 -8.40 2.80 -17.51
CA ILE A 46 -8.48 2.60 -16.08
C ILE A 46 -9.14 3.81 -15.46
N LEU A 47 -10.21 3.58 -14.72
CA LEU A 47 -10.97 4.64 -14.06
C LEU A 47 -10.44 4.93 -12.67
N ALA A 48 -10.03 3.90 -11.97
CA ALA A 48 -9.50 4.05 -10.60
C ALA A 48 -8.57 2.89 -10.27
N VAL A 49 -7.65 3.16 -9.37
CA VAL A 49 -6.76 2.15 -8.80
C VAL A 49 -6.96 2.18 -7.29
N ASN A 50 -7.32 1.05 -6.72
CA ASN A 50 -7.58 0.93 -5.29
C ASN A 50 -6.36 0.34 -4.60
N LEU A 51 -5.80 1.10 -3.67
CA LEU A 51 -4.55 0.77 -3.00
C LEU A 51 -4.79 0.49 -1.52
N VAL A 52 -4.02 -0.42 -0.97
CA VAL A 52 -3.95 -0.66 0.48
C VAL A 52 -2.55 -0.31 0.92
N ILE A 53 -2.44 0.66 1.81
CA ILE A 53 -1.16 1.17 2.27
C ILE A 53 -1.15 1.24 3.79
N GLY A 54 -0.19 0.56 4.41
CA GLY A 54 -0.03 0.60 5.86
C GLY A 54 0.65 1.88 6.30
N ASP A 55 0.25 2.38 7.46
CA ASP A 55 0.77 3.64 7.99
C ASP A 55 2.26 3.56 8.33
N LEU A 56 2.79 2.36 8.57
CA LEU A 56 4.20 2.18 8.88
C LEU A 56 5.11 2.24 7.65
N THR A 57 4.54 2.27 6.44
CA THR A 57 5.35 2.39 5.22
C THR A 57 5.98 3.77 5.07
N GLY A 58 5.38 4.78 5.67
CA GLY A 58 5.86 6.15 5.53
C GLY A 58 5.47 6.83 4.23
N PHE A 59 4.75 6.15 3.35
CA PHE A 59 4.33 6.76 2.09
C PHE A 59 3.24 7.79 2.31
N VAL A 60 3.33 8.89 1.58
CA VAL A 60 2.39 10.01 1.66
C VAL A 60 1.47 9.96 0.43
N ASP A 61 0.16 9.94 0.69
CA ASP A 61 -0.84 9.82 -0.37
C ASP A 61 -0.68 10.92 -1.43
N ASP A 62 -0.47 12.14 -1.00
CA ASP A 62 -0.36 13.28 -1.92
C ASP A 62 0.83 13.14 -2.86
N SER A 63 1.95 12.62 -2.36
CA SER A 63 3.13 12.40 -3.19
C SER A 63 2.88 11.32 -4.24
N ILE A 64 2.24 10.23 -3.82
CA ILE A 64 1.91 9.16 -4.75
C ILE A 64 0.93 9.66 -5.81
N GLN A 65 -0.08 10.42 -5.39
CA GLN A 65 -1.05 10.99 -6.31
C GLN A 65 -0.37 11.92 -7.33
N PHE A 66 0.55 12.74 -6.85
CA PHE A 66 1.29 13.66 -7.72
C PHE A 66 2.10 12.92 -8.78
N TYR A 67 2.89 11.95 -8.35
CA TYR A 67 3.72 11.19 -9.29
C TYR A 67 2.86 10.35 -10.24
N PHE A 68 1.76 9.81 -9.76
CA PHE A 68 0.89 9.00 -10.59
C PHE A 68 0.29 9.85 -11.72
N ALA A 69 -0.14 11.05 -11.42
CA ALA A 69 -0.69 11.95 -12.43
C ALA A 69 0.32 12.22 -13.54
N PHE A 70 1.59 12.39 -13.16
CA PHE A 70 2.66 12.63 -14.10
C PHE A 70 3.01 11.38 -14.92
N LEU A 71 3.19 10.26 -14.23
CA LEU A 71 3.67 9.04 -14.87
C LEU A 71 2.62 8.37 -15.75
N SER A 72 1.34 8.60 -15.46
CA SER A 72 0.25 7.95 -16.20
C SER A 72 -0.13 8.69 -17.48
N GLU A 73 0.47 9.84 -17.74
CA GLU A 73 0.17 10.59 -18.96
C GLU A 73 0.41 9.72 -20.19
N ASP A 74 -0.49 9.83 -21.17
CA ASP A 74 -0.44 9.09 -22.43
C ASP A 74 -0.56 7.57 -22.28
N THR A 75 -1.09 7.12 -21.14
CA THR A 75 -1.41 5.70 -20.91
C THR A 75 -2.92 5.54 -20.71
N VAL A 76 -3.38 4.29 -20.68
CA VAL A 76 -4.78 4.02 -20.38
C VAL A 76 -5.14 4.35 -18.92
N ALA A 77 -4.15 4.63 -18.09
CA ALA A 77 -4.35 5.04 -16.71
C ALA A 77 -4.42 6.56 -16.54
N GLN A 78 -4.30 7.31 -17.61
CA GLN A 78 -4.36 8.77 -17.51
C GLN A 78 -5.69 9.19 -16.90
N ASP A 79 -5.62 10.11 -15.93
CA ASP A 79 -6.77 10.62 -15.19
C ASP A 79 -7.45 9.58 -14.30
N ALA A 80 -6.85 8.42 -14.11
CA ALA A 80 -7.36 7.44 -13.16
C ALA A 80 -7.25 7.99 -11.73
N ARG A 81 -8.27 7.66 -10.93
CA ARG A 81 -8.34 8.09 -9.55
C ARG A 81 -7.63 7.07 -8.67
N LEU A 82 -6.83 7.54 -7.72
CA LEU A 82 -6.23 6.66 -6.72
C LEU A 82 -7.07 6.71 -5.45
N ASN A 83 -7.48 5.56 -4.98
CA ASN A 83 -8.21 5.42 -3.72
C ASN A 83 -7.30 4.74 -2.73
N PHE A 84 -7.08 5.38 -1.59
CA PHE A 84 -6.14 4.89 -0.58
C PHE A 84 -6.90 4.33 0.60
N GLN A 85 -6.69 3.06 0.87
CA GLN A 85 -7.16 2.45 2.11
C GLN A 85 -5.97 2.34 3.05
N ARG A 86 -5.98 3.13 4.10
CA ARG A 86 -4.89 3.13 5.08
C ARG A 86 -5.13 2.04 6.12
N VAL A 87 -4.04 1.40 6.54
CA VAL A 87 -4.09 0.36 7.56
C VAL A 87 -3.28 0.83 8.75
N ALA A 88 -3.94 0.94 9.90
CA ALA A 88 -3.30 1.39 11.11
C ALA A 88 -2.32 0.34 11.64
N PRO A 89 -1.26 0.77 12.33
CA PRO A 89 -0.31 -0.17 12.92
C PRO A 89 -0.98 -1.03 13.98
N ARG A 90 -0.64 -2.31 13.98
CA ARG A 90 -1.04 -3.23 15.05
C ARG A 90 0.11 -4.15 15.36
N ALA A 91 0.22 -4.50 16.63
CA ALA A 91 1.27 -5.39 17.10
C ALA A 91 0.65 -6.48 17.98
N ARG A 92 1.34 -7.60 18.05
CA ARG A 92 0.97 -8.69 18.94
C ARG A 92 2.06 -8.83 20.00
N CYS A 93 1.66 -8.81 21.25
CA CYS A 93 2.58 -8.99 22.35
C CYS A 93 3.13 -10.42 22.37
N GLN A 94 4.44 -10.55 22.44
CA GLN A 94 5.06 -11.88 22.47
C GLN A 94 4.98 -12.52 23.84
N GLU A 95 4.71 -11.74 24.88
CA GLU A 95 4.63 -12.26 26.26
C GLU A 95 3.23 -12.74 26.60
N CYS A 96 2.19 -11.92 26.36
CA CYS A 96 0.84 -12.28 26.71
C CYS A 96 -0.08 -12.57 25.53
N GLY A 97 0.39 -12.33 24.29
CA GLY A 97 -0.32 -12.74 23.09
C GLY A 97 -1.45 -11.85 22.65
N ILE A 98 -1.71 -10.72 23.29
CA ILE A 98 -2.78 -9.84 22.85
C ILE A 98 -2.32 -8.96 21.67
N ASP A 99 -3.32 -8.56 20.87
CA ASP A 99 -3.08 -7.61 19.80
C ASP A 99 -3.39 -6.21 20.33
N TYR A 100 -2.57 -5.24 19.97
CA TYR A 100 -2.78 -3.89 20.42
C TYR A 100 -2.34 -2.89 19.37
N ALA A 101 -2.85 -1.67 19.45
CA ALA A 101 -2.42 -0.56 18.61
C ALA A 101 -1.32 0.20 19.35
N PRO A 102 -0.10 0.26 18.79
CA PRO A 102 0.98 1.00 19.46
C PRO A 102 0.58 2.47 19.64
N PRO A 103 0.78 3.05 20.82
CA PRO A 103 0.39 4.42 21.07
C PRO A 103 1.23 5.44 20.29
N ASN A 104 2.45 5.08 19.96
CA ASN A 104 3.27 5.87 19.05
C ASN A 104 4.28 4.96 18.37
N SER A 105 4.95 5.47 17.35
CA SER A 105 5.81 4.65 16.51
C SER A 105 7.15 4.27 17.15
N ARG A 106 7.46 4.80 18.31
CA ARG A 106 8.81 4.61 18.90
C ARG A 106 8.86 3.63 20.05
N LEU A 107 7.84 3.62 20.88
CA LEU A 107 7.83 2.76 22.06
C LEU A 107 6.57 1.94 22.04
N TRP A 108 6.73 0.70 21.65
CA TRP A 108 5.61 -0.23 21.58
C TRP A 108 5.60 -1.00 22.89
N THR A 109 4.67 -0.62 23.75
CA THR A 109 4.51 -1.24 25.06
C THR A 109 3.15 -1.88 25.13
N CYS A 110 3.10 -3.14 25.49
CA CYS A 110 1.84 -3.85 25.65
C CYS A 110 1.01 -3.19 26.77
N PRO A 111 -0.25 -2.82 26.51
CA PRO A 111 -1.08 -2.18 27.54
C PRO A 111 -1.49 -3.12 28.64
N GLU A 112 -1.39 -4.44 28.43
CA GLU A 112 -1.80 -5.41 29.42
C GLU A 112 -0.66 -5.84 30.34
N CYS A 113 0.51 -6.20 29.79
CA CYS A 113 1.59 -6.74 30.58
C CYS A 113 2.82 -5.83 30.65
N GLY A 114 2.85 -4.74 29.90
CA GLY A 114 3.95 -3.80 29.92
C GLY A 114 5.20 -4.24 29.19
N ALA A 115 5.18 -5.36 28.50
CA ALA A 115 6.32 -5.83 27.74
C ALA A 115 6.65 -4.87 26.61
N LEU A 116 7.95 -4.66 26.37
CA LEU A 116 8.39 -3.79 25.28
C LEU A 116 8.47 -4.57 23.98
N GLY A 117 8.13 -3.88 22.88
CA GLY A 117 8.19 -4.46 21.57
C GLY A 117 7.01 -5.36 21.30
N GLY A 118 7.10 -6.08 20.20
CA GLY A 118 6.02 -6.96 19.76
C GLY A 118 6.19 -7.27 18.30
N GLU A 119 5.41 -8.21 17.81
CA GLU A 119 5.41 -8.56 16.39
C GLU A 119 4.44 -7.64 15.65
N ILE A 120 4.91 -7.00 14.60
CA ILE A 120 4.04 -6.17 13.77
C ILE A 120 3.16 -7.07 12.93
N ILE A 121 1.85 -6.95 13.12
CA ILE A 121 0.87 -7.77 12.39
C ILE A 121 0.07 -6.97 11.38
N ALA A 122 0.12 -5.64 11.45
CA ALA A 122 -0.54 -4.78 10.47
C ALA A 122 0.17 -3.42 10.42
N GLY A 123 0.02 -2.73 9.31
CA GLY A 123 0.58 -1.39 9.13
C GLY A 123 1.71 -1.31 8.12
N ARG A 124 2.17 -2.44 7.59
CA ARG A 124 3.22 -2.48 6.58
C ARG A 124 2.72 -2.83 5.19
N GLU A 125 1.42 -2.90 5.02
CA GLU A 125 0.82 -3.31 3.75
C GLU A 125 1.15 -2.31 2.65
N PHE A 126 1.35 -2.84 1.45
CA PHE A 126 1.43 -2.04 0.25
C PHE A 126 1.03 -2.92 -0.92
N SER A 127 -0.16 -2.70 -1.44
CA SER A 127 -0.65 -3.51 -2.54
C SER A 127 -1.67 -2.76 -3.37
N VAL A 128 -1.80 -3.20 -4.61
CA VAL A 128 -2.91 -2.80 -5.48
C VAL A 128 -4.01 -3.82 -5.28
N ALA A 129 -5.08 -3.42 -4.60
CA ALA A 129 -6.16 -4.34 -4.28
C ALA A 129 -7.01 -4.64 -5.51
N SER A 130 -7.29 -3.62 -6.30
CA SER A 130 -8.11 -3.77 -7.50
C SER A 130 -7.97 -2.54 -8.39
N ILE A 131 -8.43 -2.67 -9.61
CA ILE A 131 -8.59 -1.53 -10.52
C ILE A 131 -10.03 -1.49 -11.02
N GLU A 132 -10.50 -0.30 -11.35
CA GLU A 132 -11.79 -0.11 -11.99
C GLU A 132 -11.52 0.26 -13.43
N ILE A 133 -12.10 -0.45 -14.36
CA ILE A 133 -11.80 -0.33 -15.78
C ILE A 133 -13.06 -0.10 -16.59
N GLU A 134 -12.83 0.36 -17.81
CA GLU A 134 -13.90 0.60 -18.77
C GLU A 134 -13.61 -0.13 -20.08
#